data_f0ab19c392704d63c975ebb0267b5338
#
_entry.id   f0ab19c392704d63c975ebb0267b5338
#
_cell.length_a   1.000
_cell.length_b   1.000
_cell.length_c   1.000
_cell.angle_alpha   90.00
_cell.angle_beta   90.00
_cell.angle_gamma   90.00
#
_symmetry.space_group_name_H-M   'P 1'
#
loop_
_entity.id
_entity.type
_entity.pdbx_description
1 polymer ?
#
loop_
_entity_poly.entity_id
_entity_poly.type
_entity_poly.pdbx_seq_one_letter_code
_entity_poly.pdbx_strand_id
1 'polypeptide(L)'
;GIRKAKVNFKNEKFFNRLAKYHADKTQWVLDAWTETWLNPAFAAWCLDRYLAQVCCPVLSIHGEQDEYATLAQPQRFVELVQGPAELCIIPECQHFPHQEKPEQVLQVIKQFLANIKN
;
A
#
# COMPACT_ATOMS: atom_id res chain seq x y z
N GLY A 1 -10.53 -5.70 -4.92
CA GLY A 1 -10.19 -4.61 -4.04
C GLY A 1 -11.21 -4.37 -2.94
N ILE A 2 -11.42 -3.12 -2.54
CA ILE A 2 -12.12 -2.71 -1.30
C ILE A 2 -13.57 -3.18 -1.21
N ARG A 3 -14.34 -3.19 -2.32
CA ARG A 3 -15.72 -3.75 -2.31
C ARG A 3 -15.73 -5.22 -1.91
N LYS A 4 -14.80 -6.02 -2.39
CA LYS A 4 -14.65 -7.43 -2.02
C LYS A 4 -14.25 -7.56 -0.55
N ALA A 5 -13.31 -6.73 -0.09
CA ALA A 5 -12.91 -6.68 1.31
C ALA A 5 -14.10 -6.37 2.23
N LYS A 6 -14.90 -5.33 1.93
CA LYS A 6 -16.10 -4.98 2.70
C LYS A 6 -17.08 -6.16 2.84
N VAL A 7 -17.22 -6.99 1.79
CA VAL A 7 -18.04 -8.20 1.86
C VAL A 7 -17.36 -9.29 2.70
N ASN A 8 -16.07 -9.50 2.50
CA ASN A 8 -15.31 -10.55 3.20
C ASN A 8 -15.31 -10.33 4.73
N PHE A 9 -15.16 -9.08 5.19
CA PHE A 9 -15.16 -8.76 6.62
C PHE A 9 -16.51 -8.88 7.32
N LYS A 10 -17.61 -9.18 6.60
CA LYS A 10 -18.86 -9.67 7.20
C LYS A 10 -18.74 -11.09 7.75
N ASN A 11 -17.72 -11.84 7.33
CA ASN A 11 -17.42 -13.16 7.87
C ASN A 11 -16.69 -13.01 9.21
N GLU A 12 -17.20 -13.66 10.24
CA GLU A 12 -16.65 -13.59 11.61
C GLU A 12 -15.15 -13.94 11.69
N LYS A 13 -14.68 -14.88 10.90
CA LYS A 13 -13.27 -15.28 10.89
C LYS A 13 -12.36 -14.11 10.49
N PHE A 14 -12.72 -13.35 9.44
CA PHE A 14 -11.96 -12.19 9.02
C PHE A 14 -12.11 -11.03 9.99
N PHE A 15 -13.32 -10.78 10.46
CA PHE A 15 -13.59 -9.76 11.47
C PHE A 15 -12.78 -10.00 12.75
N ASN A 16 -12.80 -11.23 13.28
CA ASN A 16 -12.09 -11.59 14.51
C ASN A 16 -10.57 -11.52 14.37
N ARG A 17 -10.01 -11.74 13.18
CA ARG A 17 -8.58 -11.49 12.91
C ARG A 17 -8.23 -10.02 13.07
N LEU A 18 -9.06 -9.12 12.56
CA LEU A 18 -8.88 -7.68 12.70
C LEU A 18 -9.11 -7.21 14.15
N ALA A 19 -10.08 -7.80 14.84
CA ALA A 19 -10.41 -7.50 16.23
C ALA A 19 -9.25 -7.76 17.21
N LYS A 20 -8.32 -8.65 16.86
CA LYS A 20 -7.08 -8.87 17.64
C LYS A 20 -6.22 -7.62 17.76
N TYR A 21 -6.31 -6.71 16.78
CA TYR A 21 -5.50 -5.48 16.73
C TYR A 21 -6.29 -4.24 17.13
N HIS A 22 -7.62 -4.25 17.01
CA HIS A 22 -8.47 -3.06 17.17
C HIS A 22 -9.54 -3.18 18.24
N ALA A 23 -9.71 -4.37 18.84
CA ALA A 23 -10.67 -4.64 19.91
C ALA A 23 -12.08 -4.08 19.60
N ASP A 24 -12.63 -3.27 20.50
CA ASP A 24 -13.94 -2.62 20.38
C ASP A 24 -14.05 -1.63 19.21
N LYS A 25 -12.90 -1.14 18.68
CA LYS A 25 -12.85 -0.20 17.55
C LYS A 25 -12.87 -0.88 16.18
N THR A 26 -12.92 -2.22 16.12
CA THR A 26 -12.80 -2.97 14.86
C THR A 26 -13.80 -2.55 13.80
N GLN A 27 -15.08 -2.42 14.17
CA GLN A 27 -16.09 -1.99 13.22
C GLN A 27 -15.85 -0.56 12.73
N TRP A 28 -15.49 0.35 13.63
CA TRP A 28 -15.17 1.73 13.28
C TRP A 28 -14.00 1.82 12.28
N VAL A 29 -12.94 1.04 12.50
CA VAL A 29 -11.77 0.98 11.59
C VAL A 29 -12.18 0.46 10.21
N LEU A 30 -13.00 -0.60 10.15
CA LEU A 30 -13.51 -1.12 8.89
C LEU A 30 -14.36 -0.11 8.14
N ASP A 31 -15.25 0.58 8.84
CA ASP A 31 -16.12 1.58 8.24
C ASP A 31 -15.31 2.79 7.77
N ALA A 32 -14.39 3.30 8.58
CA ALA A 32 -13.50 4.41 8.21
C ALA A 32 -12.72 4.10 6.94
N TRP A 33 -12.22 2.87 6.80
CA TRP A 33 -11.54 2.44 5.58
C TRP A 33 -12.50 2.28 4.41
N THR A 34 -13.48 1.39 4.53
CA THR A 34 -14.29 0.96 3.37
C THR A 34 -15.27 2.04 2.92
N GLU A 35 -15.89 2.78 3.83
CA GLU A 35 -16.82 3.85 3.47
C GLU A 35 -16.10 5.03 2.82
N THR A 36 -14.91 5.40 3.31
CA THR A 36 -14.11 6.47 2.69
C THR A 36 -13.73 6.11 1.26
N TRP A 37 -13.10 4.96 1.05
CA TRP A 37 -12.62 4.56 -0.27
C TRP A 37 -13.73 4.22 -1.27
N LEU A 38 -14.92 3.91 -0.81
CA LEU A 38 -16.09 3.64 -1.67
C LEU A 38 -16.99 4.85 -1.84
N ASN A 39 -16.72 5.95 -1.17
CA ASN A 39 -17.49 7.17 -1.28
C ASN A 39 -17.24 7.85 -2.64
N PRO A 40 -18.28 8.16 -3.43
CA PRO A 40 -18.11 8.88 -4.69
C PRO A 40 -17.39 10.23 -4.55
N ALA A 41 -17.57 10.92 -3.43
CA ALA A 41 -16.89 12.19 -3.15
C ALA A 41 -15.37 12.01 -2.99
N PHE A 42 -14.89 10.79 -2.68
CA PHE A 42 -13.46 10.48 -2.55
C PHE A 42 -12.85 9.92 -3.85
N ALA A 43 -13.68 9.66 -4.88
CA ALA A 43 -13.21 9.02 -6.11
C ALA A 43 -12.14 9.83 -6.88
N ALA A 44 -12.16 11.15 -6.75
CA ALA A 44 -11.19 12.05 -7.37
C ALA A 44 -9.96 12.34 -6.49
N TRP A 45 -9.88 11.75 -5.29
CA TRP A 45 -8.75 11.96 -4.40
C TRP A 45 -7.47 11.36 -4.97
N CYS A 46 -6.37 12.14 -4.99
CA CYS A 46 -5.05 11.70 -5.43
C CYS A 46 -3.96 12.44 -4.66
N LEU A 47 -2.75 11.92 -4.72
CA LEU A 47 -1.55 12.49 -4.09
C LEU A 47 -0.70 13.34 -5.05
N ASP A 48 -1.06 13.45 -6.31
CA ASP A 48 -0.23 14.01 -7.38
C ASP A 48 0.45 15.34 -7.01
N ARG A 49 -0.33 16.30 -6.49
CA ARG A 49 0.19 17.62 -6.11
C ARG A 49 1.21 17.58 -4.95
N TYR A 50 1.12 16.56 -4.10
CA TYR A 50 2.05 16.40 -2.98
C TYR A 50 3.29 15.62 -3.42
N LEU A 51 3.13 14.61 -4.26
CA LEU A 51 4.26 13.84 -4.81
C LEU A 51 5.20 14.74 -5.60
N ALA A 52 4.68 15.70 -6.34
CA ALA A 52 5.48 16.70 -7.05
C ALA A 52 6.35 17.59 -6.14
N GLN A 53 6.20 17.52 -4.84
CA GLN A 53 7.02 18.27 -3.86
C GLN A 53 8.04 17.37 -3.15
N VAL A 54 8.04 16.07 -3.41
CA VAL A 54 8.97 15.11 -2.78
C VAL A 54 10.30 15.14 -3.52
N CYS A 55 11.32 15.68 -2.87
CA CYS A 55 12.67 15.84 -3.43
C CYS A 55 13.68 14.81 -2.88
N CYS A 56 13.34 14.08 -1.80
CA CYS A 56 14.20 13.03 -1.26
C CYS A 56 14.16 11.77 -2.13
N PRO A 57 15.18 10.88 -2.02
CA PRO A 57 15.15 9.58 -2.66
C PRO A 57 13.94 8.75 -2.22
N VAL A 58 13.28 8.08 -3.16
CA VAL A 58 12.07 7.28 -2.93
C VAL A 58 12.26 5.87 -3.49
N LEU A 59 12.00 4.87 -2.66
CA LEU A 59 11.86 3.48 -3.07
C LEU A 59 10.39 3.05 -2.89
N SER A 60 9.73 2.70 -3.98
CA SER A 60 8.39 2.12 -3.96
C SER A 60 8.47 0.61 -4.14
N ILE A 61 8.02 -0.15 -3.13
CA ILE A 61 7.97 -1.62 -3.18
C ILE A 61 6.51 -2.06 -3.21
N HIS A 62 6.15 -2.91 -4.17
CA HIS A 62 4.77 -3.33 -4.39
C HIS A 62 4.69 -4.80 -4.78
N GLY A 63 3.69 -5.52 -4.26
CA GLY A 63 3.44 -6.89 -4.67
C GLY A 63 2.73 -6.96 -6.03
N GLU A 64 3.23 -7.79 -6.94
CA GLU A 64 2.65 -7.96 -8.28
C GLU A 64 1.16 -8.34 -8.25
N GLN A 65 0.76 -9.13 -7.24
CA GLN A 65 -0.59 -9.68 -7.09
C GLN A 65 -1.40 -8.95 -6.01
N ASP A 66 -1.09 -7.68 -5.74
CA ASP A 66 -1.81 -6.88 -4.75
C ASP A 66 -3.31 -6.84 -5.08
N GLU A 67 -4.13 -7.28 -4.13
CA GLU A 67 -5.58 -7.39 -4.28
C GLU A 67 -6.31 -6.07 -4.00
N TYR A 68 -5.64 -5.07 -3.44
CA TYR A 68 -6.23 -3.78 -3.07
C TYR A 68 -5.83 -2.65 -4.00
N ALA A 69 -4.59 -2.64 -4.46
CA ALA A 69 -4.03 -1.61 -5.32
C ALA A 69 -3.49 -2.19 -6.63
N THR A 70 -3.50 -1.42 -7.69
CA THR A 70 -2.92 -1.81 -8.97
C THR A 70 -1.50 -1.26 -9.11
N LEU A 71 -0.74 -1.78 -10.06
CA LEU A 71 0.61 -1.28 -10.37
C LEU A 71 0.65 0.20 -10.78
N ALA A 72 -0.50 0.77 -11.18
CA ALA A 72 -0.60 2.19 -11.51
C ALA A 72 -0.27 3.10 -10.32
N GLN A 73 -0.58 2.69 -9.08
CA GLN A 73 -0.28 3.49 -7.89
C GLN A 73 1.24 3.62 -7.63
N PRO A 74 2.01 2.53 -7.51
CA PRO A 74 3.45 2.65 -7.27
C PRO A 74 4.20 3.25 -8.47
N GLN A 75 3.75 3.02 -9.70
CA GLN A 75 4.26 3.69 -10.89
C GLN A 75 4.07 5.21 -10.81
N ARG A 76 2.86 5.65 -10.42
CA ARG A 76 2.53 7.07 -10.27
C ARG A 76 3.42 7.76 -9.23
N PHE A 77 3.80 7.06 -8.16
CA PHE A 77 4.72 7.62 -7.17
C PHE A 77 6.08 7.94 -7.76
N VAL A 78 6.70 6.99 -8.44
CA VAL A 78 8.04 7.20 -9.01
C VAL A 78 8.05 8.15 -10.20
N GLU A 79 6.94 8.27 -10.93
CA GLU A 79 6.80 9.22 -12.03
C GLU A 79 6.69 10.68 -11.58
N LEU A 80 6.08 10.94 -10.43
CA LEU A 80 5.73 12.30 -10.00
C LEU A 80 6.69 12.93 -9.01
N VAL A 81 7.45 12.13 -8.25
CA VAL A 81 8.42 12.69 -7.30
C VAL A 81 9.56 13.39 -8.04
N GLN A 82 10.12 14.43 -7.43
CA GLN A 82 11.22 15.20 -8.01
C GLN A 82 12.61 14.63 -7.66
N GLY A 83 12.68 13.86 -6.58
CA GLY A 83 13.91 13.17 -6.18
C GLY A 83 14.18 11.89 -6.97
N PRO A 84 15.35 11.28 -6.81
CA PRO A 84 15.64 9.97 -7.36
C PRO A 84 14.60 8.94 -6.91
N ALA A 85 14.05 8.16 -7.84
CA ALA A 85 12.99 7.21 -7.52
C ALA A 85 13.24 5.85 -8.14
N GLU A 86 13.03 4.79 -7.36
CA GLU A 86 13.11 3.41 -7.79
C GLU A 86 11.80 2.68 -7.52
N LEU A 87 11.38 1.83 -8.47
CA LEU A 87 10.21 0.95 -8.34
C LEU A 87 10.66 -0.49 -8.30
N CYS A 88 10.25 -1.21 -7.25
CA CYS A 88 10.47 -2.65 -7.12
C CYS A 88 9.13 -3.37 -7.05
N ILE A 89 8.82 -4.17 -8.07
CA ILE A 89 7.68 -5.06 -8.08
C ILE A 89 8.15 -6.46 -7.61
N ILE A 90 7.54 -6.96 -6.55
CA ILE A 90 7.84 -8.28 -5.99
C ILE A 90 6.92 -9.31 -6.65
N PRO A 91 7.46 -10.27 -7.43
CA PRO A 91 6.64 -11.29 -8.09
C PRO A 91 6.01 -12.24 -7.06
N GLU A 92 4.87 -12.80 -7.42
CA GLU A 92 4.12 -13.74 -6.57
C GLU A 92 3.91 -13.23 -5.13
N CYS A 93 3.63 -11.93 -4.98
CA CYS A 93 3.46 -11.25 -3.71
C CYS A 93 2.19 -10.41 -3.75
N GLN A 94 1.43 -10.41 -2.66
CA GLN A 94 0.19 -9.67 -2.49
C GLN A 94 0.45 -8.31 -1.81
N HIS A 95 -0.48 -7.88 -0.95
CA HIS A 95 -0.48 -6.53 -0.35
C HIS A 95 0.58 -6.30 0.72
N PHE A 96 1.14 -7.35 1.31
CA PHE A 96 2.09 -7.24 2.43
C PHE A 96 3.49 -7.76 2.10
N PRO A 97 4.24 -7.15 1.15
CA PRO A 97 5.54 -7.64 0.72
C PRO A 97 6.52 -7.90 1.88
N HIS A 98 6.52 -7.04 2.89
CA HIS A 98 7.39 -7.17 4.06
C HIS A 98 7.07 -8.38 4.95
N GLN A 99 5.84 -8.92 4.87
CA GLN A 99 5.44 -10.14 5.59
C GLN A 99 5.57 -11.39 4.72
N GLU A 100 5.27 -11.26 3.43
CA GLU A 100 5.20 -12.37 2.49
C GLU A 100 6.59 -12.73 1.94
N LYS A 101 7.45 -11.74 1.72
CA LYS A 101 8.79 -11.87 1.13
C LYS A 101 9.82 -11.02 1.90
N PRO A 102 9.97 -11.21 3.23
CA PRO A 102 10.75 -10.30 4.08
C PRO A 102 12.22 -10.19 3.67
N GLU A 103 12.84 -11.29 3.29
CA GLU A 103 14.25 -11.31 2.87
C GLU A 103 14.48 -10.51 1.59
N GLN A 104 13.61 -10.69 0.60
CA GLN A 104 13.68 -9.98 -0.67
C GLN A 104 13.46 -8.47 -0.47
N VAL A 105 12.47 -8.08 0.33
CA VAL A 105 12.21 -6.68 0.68
C VAL A 105 13.42 -6.07 1.40
N LEU A 106 14.00 -6.77 2.38
CA LEU A 106 15.18 -6.31 3.10
C LEU A 106 16.38 -6.12 2.19
N GLN A 107 16.60 -7.02 1.23
CA GLN A 107 17.67 -6.91 0.26
C GLN A 107 17.50 -5.68 -0.63
N VAL A 108 16.31 -5.45 -1.15
CA VAL A 108 15.98 -4.28 -1.99
C VAL A 108 16.23 -2.98 -1.21
N ILE A 109 15.77 -2.91 0.05
CA ILE A 109 15.97 -1.73 0.90
C ILE A 109 17.47 -1.48 1.14
N LYS A 110 18.25 -2.52 1.48
CA LYS A 110 19.71 -2.39 1.69
C LYS A 110 20.41 -1.87 0.45
N GLN A 111 20.05 -2.37 -0.72
CA GLN A 111 20.60 -1.96 -2.00
C GLN A 111 20.30 -0.49 -2.32
N PHE A 112 19.05 -0.10 -2.16
CA PHE A 112 18.62 1.30 -2.32
C PHE A 112 19.38 2.25 -1.38
N LEU A 113 19.47 1.91 -0.08
CA LEU A 113 20.19 2.72 0.90
C LEU A 113 21.70 2.82 0.63
N ALA A 114 22.30 1.79 0.06
CA ALA A 114 23.69 1.85 -0.36
C ALA A 114 23.91 2.83 -1.53
N ASN A 115 22.98 2.87 -2.48
CA ASN A 115 23.05 3.74 -3.65
C ASN A 115 22.88 5.22 -3.33
N ILE A 116 22.07 5.58 -2.31
CA ILE A 116 21.85 7.00 -1.93
C ILE A 116 22.97 7.58 -1.05
N LYS A 117 23.90 6.76 -0.54
CA LYS A 117 25.05 7.23 0.26
C LYS A 117 26.24 7.67 -0.59
N ASN A 118 26.18 7.40 -1.88
CA ASN A 118 27.21 7.78 -2.85
C ASN A 118 26.72 8.96 -3.70
#